data_9191ae447a220a8712c71f4b43cd7732
#
_entry.id   9191ae447a220a8712c71f4b43cd7732
#
_cell.length_a   1.000
_cell.length_b   1.000
_cell.length_c   1.000
_cell.angle_alpha   90.00
_cell.angle_beta   90.00
_cell.angle_gamma   90.00
#
_symmetry.space_group_name_H-M   'P 1'
#
loop_
_entity.id
_entity.type
_entity.pdbx_description
1 polymer ?
#
loop_
_entity_poly.entity_id
_entity_poly.type
_entity_poly.pdbx_seq_one_letter_code
_entity_poly.pdbx_strand_id
1 'polypeptide(L)'
;SREAALRLNVTNEYTYTLETIIQAGQNKIAMTSVPIRTNPELRKSRLFKSMWAYMKRSATVIIRSFMMYKPLRFFCTIGAIFFLIGVLIGLRFVVFYLGGDGSGRVQSLLLAVALMIIGAQTIFMGLQADMIAQNRKLLEDIQYRVRKADCERPDAPDLLRDTDSKGAATGRAEDEQREKALV
;
A
#
# COMPACT_ATOMS: atom_id res chain seq x y z
N SER A 1 0.57 2.53 22.78
CA SER A 1 1.61 1.92 23.62
C SER A 1 2.95 1.95 22.88
N ARG A 2 4.06 1.94 23.63
CA ARG A 2 5.44 1.94 23.09
C ARG A 2 5.64 0.79 22.09
N GLU A 3 5.14 -0.39 22.41
CA GLU A 3 5.25 -1.56 21.54
C GLU A 3 4.51 -1.38 20.20
N ALA A 4 3.33 -0.78 20.23
CA ALA A 4 2.60 -0.46 19.00
C ALA A 4 3.36 0.55 18.13
N ALA A 5 3.99 1.56 18.74
CA ALA A 5 4.78 2.55 18.02
C ALA A 5 6.02 1.94 17.34
N LEU A 6 6.68 0.99 17.98
CA LEU A 6 7.83 0.27 17.41
C LEU A 6 7.47 -0.62 16.21
N ARG A 7 6.22 -1.11 16.16
CA ARG A 7 5.71 -1.97 15.07
C ARG A 7 5.14 -1.19 13.88
N LEU A 8 4.83 0.10 14.06
CA LEU A 8 4.30 0.93 12.99
C LEU A 8 5.44 1.50 12.15
N ASN A 9 5.31 1.36 10.84
CA ASN A 9 6.25 1.90 9.87
C ASN A 9 5.51 2.77 8.86
N VAL A 10 5.65 4.09 8.98
CA VAL A 10 5.01 5.05 8.08
C VAL A 10 5.93 5.32 6.91
N THR A 11 5.51 4.91 5.73
CA THR A 11 6.29 5.06 4.48
C THR A 11 5.71 6.15 3.57
N ASN A 12 4.49 6.62 3.85
CA ASN A 12 3.78 7.52 2.96
C ASN A 12 3.80 8.96 3.51
N GLU A 13 4.34 9.90 2.72
CA GLU A 13 4.43 11.31 3.09
C GLU A 13 3.07 12.04 3.11
N TYR A 14 2.06 11.48 2.43
CA TYR A 14 0.79 12.19 2.25
C TYR A 14 -0.20 12.03 3.41
N THR A 15 -0.38 10.81 3.92
CA THR A 15 -1.31 10.55 5.03
C THR A 15 -0.86 9.30 5.80
N TYR A 16 -0.47 9.53 7.03
CA TYR A 16 -0.10 8.44 7.95
C TYR A 16 -1.34 7.74 8.53
N THR A 17 -2.50 8.41 8.58
CA THR A 17 -3.69 7.89 9.27
C THR A 17 -4.24 6.63 8.62
N LEU A 18 -4.42 6.62 7.30
CA LEU A 18 -4.91 5.43 6.59
C LEU A 18 -3.90 4.29 6.66
N GLU A 19 -2.61 4.60 6.51
CA GLU A 19 -1.55 3.60 6.55
C GLU A 19 -1.42 2.98 7.94
N THR A 20 -1.43 3.79 9.01
CA THR A 20 -1.33 3.28 10.38
C THR A 20 -2.54 2.44 10.78
N ILE A 21 -3.76 2.81 10.38
CA ILE A 21 -4.97 2.03 10.64
C ILE A 21 -4.91 0.68 9.92
N ILE A 22 -4.50 0.67 8.64
CA ILE A 22 -4.36 -0.56 7.86
C ILE A 22 -3.28 -1.46 8.47
N GLN A 23 -2.10 -0.91 8.81
CA GLN A 23 -1.02 -1.67 9.45
C GLN A 23 -1.43 -2.22 10.81
N ALA A 24 -2.09 -1.41 11.65
CA ALA A 24 -2.59 -1.85 12.94
C ALA A 24 -3.59 -3.01 12.81
N GLY A 25 -4.50 -2.93 11.83
CA GLY A 25 -5.44 -4.01 11.52
C GLY A 25 -4.75 -5.29 11.03
N GLN A 26 -3.73 -5.18 10.18
CA GLN A 26 -2.98 -6.33 9.67
C GLN A 26 -2.11 -6.99 10.76
N ASN A 27 -1.52 -6.19 11.64
CA ASN A 27 -0.69 -6.65 12.76
C ASN A 27 -1.52 -7.03 14.00
N LYS A 28 -2.87 -7.01 13.89
CA LYS A 28 -3.81 -7.33 14.98
C LYS A 28 -3.54 -6.51 16.26
N ILE A 29 -3.13 -5.26 16.09
CA ILE A 29 -2.96 -4.32 17.19
C ILE A 29 -4.34 -3.86 17.64
N ALA A 30 -4.62 -3.93 18.94
CA ALA A 30 -5.89 -3.45 19.49
C ALA A 30 -6.06 -1.96 19.26
N MET A 31 -7.18 -1.58 18.62
CA MET A 31 -7.55 -0.19 18.36
C MET A 31 -8.87 0.14 19.04
N THR A 32 -8.95 1.36 19.56
CA THR A 32 -10.19 1.90 20.10
C THR A 32 -10.48 3.26 19.49
N SER A 33 -11.75 3.58 19.29
CA SER A 33 -12.17 4.91 18.84
C SER A 33 -12.74 5.69 20.00
N VAL A 34 -12.29 6.94 20.13
CA VAL A 34 -12.82 7.86 21.15
C VAL A 34 -13.55 9.00 20.42
N PRO A 35 -14.84 9.23 20.71
CA PRO A 35 -15.56 10.34 20.12
C PRO A 35 -15.00 11.67 20.66
N ILE A 36 -14.60 12.54 19.75
CA ILE A 36 -14.10 13.87 20.09
C ILE A 36 -15.02 14.94 19.47
N ARG A 37 -15.18 16.06 20.16
CA ARG A 37 -15.84 17.23 19.58
C ARG A 37 -14.84 17.99 18.73
N THR A 38 -15.23 18.31 17.49
CA THR A 38 -14.45 19.15 16.59
C THR A 38 -15.05 20.55 16.55
N ASN A 39 -14.21 21.56 16.49
CA ASN A 39 -14.67 22.93 16.29
C ASN A 39 -15.29 23.09 14.89
N PRO A 40 -16.30 23.97 14.72
CA PRO A 40 -16.88 24.24 13.41
C PRO A 40 -15.82 24.77 12.43
N GLU A 41 -15.97 24.47 11.16
CA GLU A 41 -15.06 24.91 10.12
C GLU A 41 -15.07 26.44 9.98
N LEU A 42 -13.98 27.09 10.39
CA LEU A 42 -13.81 28.54 10.28
C LEU A 42 -13.41 28.98 8.86
N ARG A 43 -12.88 28.06 8.04
CA ARG A 43 -12.45 28.31 6.66
C ARG A 43 -12.43 27.04 5.82
N LYS A 44 -12.61 27.16 4.49
CA LYS A 44 -12.48 26.06 3.55
C LYS A 44 -11.06 25.50 3.56
N SER A 45 -10.94 24.16 3.54
CA SER A 45 -9.64 23.46 3.49
C SER A 45 -8.84 23.85 2.26
N ARG A 46 -7.58 24.24 2.44
CA ARG A 46 -6.64 24.50 1.34
C ARG A 46 -6.03 23.21 0.76
N LEU A 47 -6.10 22.10 1.48
CA LEU A 47 -5.48 20.84 1.11
C LEU A 47 -6.22 20.10 -0.01
N PHE A 48 -7.54 20.28 -0.11
CA PHE A 48 -8.37 19.56 -1.07
C PHE A 48 -9.15 20.54 -1.94
N LYS A 49 -8.71 20.68 -3.19
CA LYS A 49 -9.41 21.48 -4.20
C LYS A 49 -10.65 20.77 -4.77
N SER A 50 -10.72 19.44 -4.69
CA SER A 50 -11.82 18.65 -5.25
C SER A 50 -12.01 17.34 -4.47
N MET A 51 -13.27 16.98 -4.18
CA MET A 51 -13.67 15.72 -3.58
C MET A 51 -13.22 14.52 -4.44
N TRP A 52 -13.30 14.64 -5.77
CA TRP A 52 -12.85 13.62 -6.71
C TRP A 52 -11.35 13.34 -6.63
N ALA A 53 -10.53 14.39 -6.48
CA ALA A 53 -9.09 14.23 -6.31
C ALA A 53 -8.75 13.51 -5.01
N TYR A 54 -9.47 13.81 -3.95
CA TYR A 54 -9.36 13.12 -2.66
C TYR A 54 -9.75 11.65 -2.77
N MET A 55 -10.90 11.34 -3.36
CA MET A 55 -11.38 9.97 -3.55
C MET A 55 -10.42 9.14 -4.39
N LYS A 56 -9.94 9.68 -5.53
CA LYS A 56 -8.95 9.02 -6.39
C LYS A 56 -7.66 8.69 -5.62
N ARG A 57 -7.17 9.63 -4.84
CA ARG A 57 -5.94 9.47 -4.06
C ARG A 57 -6.11 8.44 -2.93
N SER A 58 -7.23 8.49 -2.22
CA SER A 58 -7.58 7.51 -1.18
C SER A 58 -7.76 6.12 -1.76
N ALA A 59 -8.46 5.98 -2.90
CA ALA A 59 -8.61 4.71 -3.61
C ALA A 59 -7.25 4.13 -4.02
N THR A 60 -6.33 4.96 -4.54
CA THR A 60 -4.97 4.52 -4.90
C THR A 60 -4.22 3.98 -3.68
N VAL A 61 -4.31 4.66 -2.53
CA VAL A 61 -3.66 4.20 -1.29
C VAL A 61 -4.26 2.86 -0.83
N ILE A 62 -5.60 2.73 -0.87
CA ILE A 62 -6.29 1.49 -0.47
C ILE A 62 -5.90 0.33 -1.39
N ILE A 63 -5.94 0.53 -2.72
CA ILE A 63 -5.58 -0.51 -3.70
C ILE A 63 -4.11 -0.91 -3.51
N ARG A 64 -3.20 0.07 -3.37
CA ARG A 64 -1.78 -0.18 -3.14
C ARG A 64 -1.56 -0.98 -1.85
N SER A 65 -2.25 -0.60 -0.76
CA SER A 65 -2.18 -1.33 0.51
C SER A 65 -2.73 -2.75 0.37
N PHE A 66 -3.84 -2.93 -0.36
CA PHE A 66 -4.41 -4.25 -0.59
C PHE A 66 -3.47 -5.16 -1.39
N MET A 67 -2.85 -4.63 -2.47
CA MET A 67 -1.84 -5.36 -3.25
C MET A 67 -0.61 -5.71 -2.40
N MET A 68 -0.25 -4.87 -1.44
CA MET A 68 0.91 -5.06 -0.59
C MET A 68 0.70 -6.15 0.47
N TYR A 69 -0.52 -6.29 0.99
CA TYR A 69 -0.82 -7.23 2.09
C TYR A 69 -1.45 -8.55 1.65
N LYS A 70 -2.19 -8.58 0.52
CA LYS A 70 -2.84 -9.79 -0.01
C LYS A 70 -2.74 -9.86 -1.54
N PRO A 71 -1.53 -9.84 -2.09
CA PRO A 71 -1.33 -9.77 -3.54
C PRO A 71 -1.86 -11.01 -4.25
N LEU A 72 -1.66 -12.20 -3.68
CA LEU A 72 -2.08 -13.46 -4.29
C LEU A 72 -3.57 -13.45 -4.65
N ARG A 73 -4.44 -13.07 -3.69
CA ARG A 73 -5.88 -13.05 -3.94
C ARG A 73 -6.27 -12.08 -5.05
N PHE A 74 -5.65 -10.91 -5.09
CA PHE A 74 -5.93 -9.88 -6.09
C PHE A 74 -5.57 -10.36 -7.50
N PHE A 75 -4.35 -10.81 -7.70
CA PHE A 75 -3.88 -11.25 -9.00
C PHE A 75 -4.52 -12.57 -9.44
N CYS A 76 -4.73 -13.53 -8.53
CA CYS A 76 -5.42 -14.76 -8.85
C CYS A 76 -6.88 -14.53 -9.28
N THR A 77 -7.59 -13.60 -8.64
CA THR A 77 -8.97 -13.30 -9.04
C THR A 77 -9.02 -12.71 -10.45
N ILE A 78 -8.18 -11.72 -10.74
CA ILE A 78 -8.11 -11.10 -12.08
C ILE A 78 -7.64 -12.12 -13.12
N GLY A 79 -6.55 -12.85 -12.83
CA GLY A 79 -6.02 -13.87 -13.73
C GLY A 79 -7.02 -15.00 -14.01
N ALA A 80 -7.76 -15.44 -12.98
CA ALA A 80 -8.81 -16.45 -13.15
C ALA A 80 -9.95 -15.95 -14.05
N ILE A 81 -10.36 -14.69 -13.94
CA ILE A 81 -11.39 -14.11 -14.81
C ILE A 81 -10.93 -14.15 -16.27
N PHE A 82 -9.72 -13.65 -16.58
CA PHE A 82 -9.19 -13.66 -17.94
C PHE A 82 -9.02 -15.10 -18.46
N PHE A 83 -8.53 -16.00 -17.63
CA PHE A 83 -8.34 -17.38 -17.98
C PHE A 83 -9.67 -18.08 -18.31
N LEU A 84 -10.71 -17.90 -17.46
CA LEU A 84 -12.04 -18.48 -17.67
C LEU A 84 -12.71 -17.93 -18.93
N ILE A 85 -12.59 -16.63 -19.20
CA ILE A 85 -13.11 -16.04 -20.44
C ILE A 85 -12.41 -16.67 -21.65
N GLY A 86 -11.09 -16.84 -21.59
CA GLY A 86 -10.31 -17.51 -22.63
C GLY A 86 -10.75 -18.95 -22.85
N VAL A 87 -10.96 -19.73 -21.78
CA VAL A 87 -11.47 -21.10 -21.83
C VAL A 87 -12.86 -21.17 -22.44
N LEU A 88 -13.78 -20.28 -22.06
CA LEU A 88 -15.15 -20.23 -22.60
C LEU A 88 -15.15 -19.97 -24.11
N ILE A 89 -14.33 -19.01 -24.57
CA ILE A 89 -14.18 -18.70 -26.00
C ILE A 89 -13.56 -19.89 -26.73
N GLY A 90 -12.54 -20.52 -26.14
CA GLY A 90 -11.87 -21.71 -26.69
C GLY A 90 -12.83 -22.90 -26.80
N LEU A 91 -13.61 -23.17 -25.75
CA LEU A 91 -14.59 -24.25 -25.74
C LEU A 91 -15.71 -24.03 -26.80
N ARG A 92 -16.17 -22.79 -26.90
CA ARG A 92 -17.10 -22.41 -27.97
C ARG A 92 -16.52 -22.71 -29.36
N PHE A 93 -15.25 -22.39 -29.60
CA PHE A 93 -14.56 -22.68 -30.87
C PHE A 93 -14.53 -24.19 -31.15
N VAL A 94 -14.17 -25.01 -30.15
CA VAL A 94 -14.12 -26.45 -30.27
C VAL A 94 -15.48 -27.03 -30.65
N VAL A 95 -16.61 -26.58 -30.06
CA VAL A 95 -17.98 -27.01 -30.37
C VAL A 95 -18.29 -26.72 -31.85
N PHE A 96 -17.98 -25.52 -32.35
CA PHE A 96 -18.24 -25.19 -33.75
C PHE A 96 -17.32 -25.96 -34.71
N TYR A 97 -16.08 -26.21 -34.33
CA TYR A 97 -15.12 -26.99 -35.12
C TYR A 97 -15.60 -28.44 -35.31
N LEU A 98 -16.12 -29.07 -34.25
CA LEU A 98 -16.71 -30.41 -34.31
C LEU A 98 -18.00 -30.47 -35.12
N GLY A 99 -18.75 -29.35 -35.21
CA GLY A 99 -19.93 -29.20 -36.03
C GLY A 99 -19.68 -28.99 -37.55
N GLY A 100 -18.39 -28.95 -37.97
CA GLY A 100 -18.03 -28.79 -39.39
C GLY A 100 -17.89 -27.33 -39.88
N ASP A 101 -18.20 -26.34 -39.05
CA ASP A 101 -18.19 -24.89 -39.39
C ASP A 101 -16.92 -24.18 -38.90
N GLY A 102 -15.78 -24.87 -38.95
CA GLY A 102 -14.47 -24.36 -38.42
C GLY A 102 -13.81 -23.30 -39.29
N SER A 103 -14.19 -23.15 -40.57
CA SER A 103 -13.54 -22.21 -41.49
C SER A 103 -13.94 -20.75 -41.20
N GLY A 104 -12.97 -19.89 -40.91
CA GLY A 104 -13.17 -18.44 -40.72
C GLY A 104 -13.13 -17.94 -39.25
N ARG A 105 -12.99 -18.81 -38.25
CA ARG A 105 -13.04 -18.45 -36.83
C ARG A 105 -11.66 -18.48 -36.13
N VAL A 106 -10.58 -18.46 -36.91
CA VAL A 106 -9.19 -18.49 -36.39
C VAL A 106 -8.92 -17.29 -35.47
N GLN A 107 -9.53 -16.14 -35.73
CA GLN A 107 -9.40 -14.94 -34.87
C GLN A 107 -9.94 -15.19 -33.45
N SER A 108 -11.06 -15.93 -33.33
CA SER A 108 -11.61 -16.28 -32.02
C SER A 108 -10.68 -17.23 -31.24
N LEU A 109 -10.02 -18.17 -31.95
CA LEU A 109 -9.05 -19.07 -31.34
C LEU A 109 -7.81 -18.30 -30.84
N LEU A 110 -7.29 -17.39 -31.66
CA LEU A 110 -6.16 -16.53 -31.27
C LEU A 110 -6.48 -15.68 -30.03
N LEU A 111 -7.69 -15.11 -30.00
CA LEU A 111 -8.14 -14.35 -28.84
C LEU A 111 -8.25 -15.24 -27.58
N ALA A 112 -8.80 -16.45 -27.73
CA ALA A 112 -8.89 -17.39 -26.61
C ALA A 112 -7.52 -17.74 -26.04
N VAL A 113 -6.56 -18.10 -26.90
CA VAL A 113 -5.18 -18.43 -26.49
C VAL A 113 -4.52 -17.22 -25.84
N ALA A 114 -4.65 -16.03 -26.41
CA ALA A 114 -4.08 -14.81 -25.84
C ALA A 114 -4.62 -14.53 -24.43
N LEU A 115 -5.94 -14.64 -24.22
CA LEU A 115 -6.58 -14.46 -22.91
C LEU A 115 -6.13 -15.53 -21.90
N MET A 116 -6.00 -16.77 -22.32
CA MET A 116 -5.50 -17.85 -21.45
C MET A 116 -4.04 -17.58 -21.02
N ILE A 117 -3.18 -17.15 -21.94
CA ILE A 117 -1.78 -16.82 -21.63
C ILE A 117 -1.73 -15.63 -20.67
N ILE A 118 -2.46 -14.55 -20.95
CA ILE A 118 -2.53 -13.36 -20.08
C ILE A 118 -3.06 -13.74 -18.68
N GLY A 119 -4.10 -14.57 -18.62
CA GLY A 119 -4.66 -15.04 -17.36
C GLY A 119 -3.66 -15.86 -16.54
N ALA A 120 -2.98 -16.83 -17.17
CA ALA A 120 -1.94 -17.64 -16.54
C ALA A 120 -0.77 -16.76 -16.07
N GLN A 121 -0.29 -15.85 -16.92
CA GLN A 121 0.78 -14.91 -16.57
C GLN A 121 0.43 -14.04 -15.36
N THR A 122 -0.81 -13.56 -15.30
CA THR A 122 -1.30 -12.76 -14.17
C THR A 122 -1.33 -13.57 -12.87
N ILE A 123 -1.68 -14.86 -12.92
CA ILE A 123 -1.64 -15.76 -11.75
C ILE A 123 -0.19 -15.94 -11.28
N PHE A 124 0.76 -16.18 -12.21
CA PHE A 124 2.18 -16.29 -11.85
C PHE A 124 2.74 -15.00 -11.23
N MET A 125 2.33 -13.82 -11.72
CA MET A 125 2.68 -12.55 -11.08
C MET A 125 2.12 -12.47 -9.66
N GLY A 126 0.94 -13.03 -9.42
CA GLY A 126 0.36 -13.13 -8.08
C GLY A 126 1.19 -13.95 -7.10
N LEU A 127 1.69 -15.10 -7.56
CA LEU A 127 2.58 -15.95 -6.76
C LEU A 127 3.90 -15.25 -6.42
N GLN A 128 4.53 -14.59 -7.41
CA GLN A 128 5.76 -13.82 -7.18
C GLN A 128 5.53 -12.67 -6.19
N ALA A 129 4.43 -11.93 -6.35
CA ALA A 129 4.07 -10.84 -5.45
C ALA A 129 3.78 -11.32 -4.01
N ASP A 130 3.23 -12.52 -3.83
CA ASP A 130 3.00 -13.12 -2.52
C ASP A 130 4.33 -13.48 -1.81
N MET A 131 5.29 -14.02 -2.56
CA MET A 131 6.63 -14.28 -2.01
C MET A 131 7.33 -13.00 -1.56
N ILE A 132 7.20 -11.92 -2.35
CA ILE A 132 7.73 -10.60 -1.98
C ILE A 132 7.04 -10.07 -0.70
N ALA A 133 5.72 -10.24 -0.59
CA ALA A 133 4.97 -9.82 0.59
C ALA A 133 5.36 -10.60 1.85
N GLN A 134 5.68 -11.89 1.73
CA GLN A 134 6.20 -12.70 2.83
C GLN A 134 7.59 -12.25 3.27
N ASN A 135 8.51 -12.01 2.34
CA ASN A 135 9.84 -11.47 2.64
C ASN A 135 9.75 -10.11 3.36
N ARG A 136 8.80 -9.26 2.94
CA ARG A 136 8.56 -7.98 3.61
C ARG A 136 8.17 -8.17 5.08
N LYS A 137 7.30 -9.13 5.41
CA LYS A 137 6.91 -9.41 6.80
C LYS A 137 8.09 -9.84 7.65
N LEU A 138 9.00 -10.64 7.09
CA LEU A 138 10.24 -11.02 7.77
C LEU A 138 11.14 -9.81 8.03
N LEU A 139 11.27 -8.91 7.06
CA LEU A 139 12.03 -7.67 7.22
C LEU A 139 11.41 -6.74 8.27
N GLU A 140 10.09 -6.63 8.32
CA GLU A 140 9.37 -5.86 9.35
C GLU A 140 9.60 -6.45 10.77
N ASP A 141 9.65 -7.78 10.92
CA ASP A 141 9.97 -8.44 12.20
C ASP A 141 11.43 -8.19 12.62
N ILE A 142 12.37 -8.28 11.68
CA ILE A 142 13.78 -7.97 11.94
C ILE A 142 13.93 -6.50 12.36
N GLN A 143 13.29 -5.59 11.64
CA GLN A 143 13.31 -4.15 11.95
C GLN A 143 12.75 -3.86 13.35
N TYR A 144 11.65 -4.53 13.72
CA TYR A 144 11.10 -4.42 15.07
C TYR A 144 12.09 -4.89 16.13
N ARG A 145 12.76 -6.04 15.92
CA ARG A 145 13.75 -6.59 16.86
C ARG A 145 14.96 -5.67 17.03
N VAL A 146 15.46 -5.11 15.91
CA VAL A 146 16.57 -4.15 15.94
C VAL A 146 16.18 -2.90 16.72
N ARG A 147 15.03 -2.27 16.39
CA ARG A 147 14.54 -1.09 17.12
C ARG A 147 14.32 -1.36 18.59
N LYS A 148 13.83 -2.54 18.95
CA LYS A 148 13.64 -2.94 20.34
C LYS A 148 14.98 -3.07 21.05
N ALA A 149 15.96 -3.74 20.44
CA ALA A 149 17.30 -3.89 21.00
C ALA A 149 18.01 -2.54 21.19
N ASP A 150 17.88 -1.63 20.23
CA ASP A 150 18.43 -0.27 20.33
C ASP A 150 17.79 0.53 21.46
N CYS A 151 16.48 0.35 21.68
CA CYS A 151 15.76 0.99 22.77
C CYS A 151 16.07 0.39 24.16
N GLU A 152 16.54 -0.84 24.22
CA GLU A 152 16.88 -1.56 25.47
C GLU A 152 18.38 -1.46 25.82
N ARG A 153 19.21 -0.95 24.92
CA ARG A 153 20.64 -0.71 25.23
C ARG A 153 20.79 0.43 26.24
N PRO A 154 21.39 0.19 27.40
CA PRO A 154 21.64 1.24 28.42
C PRO A 154 22.68 2.28 27.95
N ASP A 155 23.54 1.91 26.98
CA ASP A 155 24.59 2.73 26.43
C ASP A 155 24.23 3.32 25.04
N ALA A 156 22.95 3.41 24.70
CA ALA A 156 22.55 4.10 23.45
C ALA A 156 23.07 5.54 23.58
N PRO A 157 24.12 5.93 22.82
CA PRO A 157 24.61 7.29 22.89
C PRO A 157 23.47 8.23 22.54
N ASP A 158 23.45 9.34 23.22
CA ASP A 158 22.54 10.48 23.21
C ASP A 158 22.29 11.10 21.79
N LEU A 159 22.37 10.27 20.73
CA LEU A 159 22.23 10.70 19.34
C LEU A 159 20.85 11.31 19.06
N LEU A 160 19.82 10.90 19.80
CA LEU A 160 18.49 11.52 19.70
C LEU A 160 18.42 12.84 20.46
N ARG A 161 19.20 13.00 21.52
CA ARG A 161 19.30 14.24 22.27
C ARG A 161 20.15 15.29 21.54
N ASP A 162 21.12 14.84 20.75
CA ASP A 162 21.98 15.69 19.95
C ASP A 162 21.27 16.24 18.69
N THR A 163 20.33 15.48 18.12
CA THR A 163 19.49 15.97 17.01
C THR A 163 18.44 16.97 17.48
N ASP A 164 17.86 16.79 18.66
CA ASP A 164 16.92 17.76 19.24
C ASP A 164 17.64 19.05 19.68
N SER A 165 18.84 18.94 20.23
CA SER A 165 19.63 20.10 20.63
C SER A 165 20.14 20.90 19.41
N LYS A 166 20.54 20.24 18.33
CA LYS A 166 20.92 20.89 17.07
C LYS A 166 19.73 21.50 16.35
N GLY A 167 18.58 20.81 16.31
CA GLY A 167 17.35 21.35 15.73
C GLY A 167 16.84 22.58 16.48
N ALA A 168 16.89 22.59 17.81
CA ALA A 168 16.51 23.73 18.63
C ALA A 168 17.50 24.91 18.52
N ALA A 169 18.79 24.63 18.34
CA ALA A 169 19.81 25.66 18.13
C ALA A 169 19.68 26.32 16.75
N THR A 170 19.39 25.53 15.70
CA THR A 170 19.21 26.06 14.34
C THR A 170 17.93 26.89 14.24
N GLY A 171 16.83 26.45 14.85
CA GLY A 171 15.57 27.19 14.88
C GLY A 171 15.69 28.54 15.61
N ARG A 172 16.42 28.60 16.73
CA ARG A 172 16.71 29.88 17.43
C ARG A 172 17.56 30.82 16.61
N ALA A 173 18.54 30.31 15.88
CA ALA A 173 19.38 31.14 15.03
C ALA A 173 18.64 31.74 13.83
N GLU A 174 17.70 30.99 13.25
CA GLU A 174 16.83 31.47 12.16
C GLU A 174 15.82 32.52 12.66
N ASP A 175 15.24 32.34 13.84
CA ASP A 175 14.31 33.31 14.43
C ASP A 175 15.02 34.61 14.80
N GLU A 176 16.25 34.58 15.34
CA GLU A 176 17.06 35.73 15.65
C GLU A 176 17.55 36.52 14.41
N GLN A 177 17.80 35.78 13.30
CA GLN A 177 18.08 36.42 12.01
C GLN A 177 16.84 37.06 11.38
N ARG A 178 15.66 36.48 11.54
CA ARG A 178 14.39 37.07 11.08
C ARG A 178 14.03 38.34 11.86
N GLU A 179 14.27 38.36 13.16
CA GLU A 179 14.02 39.53 14.01
C GLU A 179 14.97 40.70 13.68
N LYS A 180 16.25 40.42 13.38
CA LYS A 180 17.21 41.42 12.93
C LYS A 180 16.96 41.95 11.52
N ALA A 181 16.23 41.22 10.68
CA ALA A 181 15.88 41.67 9.31
C ALA A 181 14.57 42.48 9.27
N LEU A 182 13.83 42.58 10.39
CA LEU A 182 12.58 43.32 10.54
C LEU A 182 12.75 44.68 11.23
N VAL A 183 13.93 45.00 11.69
CA VAL A 183 14.34 46.32 12.27
C VAL A 183 15.20 47.09 11.27
#